data_cd11a321f1609f09e618fda8e3c5bb04
#
_entry.id   cd11a321f1609f09e618fda8e3c5bb04
#
_cell.length_a   1.000
_cell.length_b   1.000
_cell.length_c   1.000
_cell.angle_alpha   90.00
_cell.angle_beta   90.00
_cell.angle_gamma   90.00
#
_symmetry.space_group_name_H-M   'P 1'
#
loop_
_entity.id
_entity.type
_entity.pdbx_description
1 polymer ?
#
loop_
_entity_poly.entity_id
_entity_poly.type
_entity_poly.pdbx_seq_one_letter_code
_entity_poly.pdbx_strand_id
1 'polypeptide(L)'
;MSTTPRTSATSSYEHCIGRDQPSPAVPGTSHGSSDLFHAQYDNYVDLIDEDQDADFLAAIEASLLDQQTATSSNASDTDQQARENQSLNAILASFQADTFQQHPEADETVSIIISRKSVLQSTLRAIERKTFSFFKPVIVTFAGEEAVDAGGPKREFFRLLMSCIRESAAFSGSWFSHDLNHLSSQKYTLYGKLVAWSVLQGGTGPRCLSSEGYKIYRGATFDQALAIEDVADVQMKEILRATAKCCSKEEFDGVITKHADQIAQYGYPNIYTAKLAQKKEVVDCLLRQNFVCGVHAEFSQFMEGMDTTGNFGFIVKENQSVFDAILSSKHDKLTLGAFSSLYELDRSEKGSNNRSREDSTIYCFELLLKDLEEGEADGLTLEDLLVFITRADSVPPLGFQQLTDFCAVLRLHWKCPPSSLVINMCPNFAFAKGC
;
A
#
# COMPACT_ATOMS: atom_id res chain seq x y z
N MET A 1 -12.61 -62.34 23.00
CA MET A 1 -12.10 -62.66 24.34
C MET A 1 -11.64 -61.36 24.91
N SER A 2 -12.52 -60.79 25.73
CA SER A 2 -12.38 -60.64 27.20
C SER A 2 -11.44 -59.49 27.55
N THR A 3 -11.72 -58.47 28.29
CA THR A 3 -12.86 -57.96 29.08
C THR A 3 -12.39 -56.63 29.67
N THR A 4 -13.27 -55.67 29.74
CA THR A 4 -13.18 -54.49 30.64
C THR A 4 -13.35 -54.94 32.11
N PRO A 5 -13.09 -54.11 33.16
CA PRO A 5 -13.99 -53.02 33.52
C PRO A 5 -13.38 -51.81 34.25
N ARG A 6 -14.04 -50.68 34.12
CA ARG A 6 -14.65 -49.70 35.05
C ARG A 6 -14.39 -49.82 36.56
N THR A 7 -14.13 -48.64 37.21
CA THR A 7 -14.82 -48.11 38.43
C THR A 7 -14.36 -46.63 38.62
N SER A 8 -15.12 -45.74 38.67
CA SER A 8 -16.01 -44.79 39.39
C SER A 8 -15.84 -44.73 40.91
N ALA A 9 -15.74 -43.48 41.47
CA ALA A 9 -16.29 -42.91 42.71
C ALA A 9 -15.75 -41.48 42.87
N THR A 10 -16.49 -40.46 42.77
CA THR A 10 -17.49 -39.73 43.58
C THR A 10 -17.07 -39.32 45.00
N SER A 11 -17.31 -38.00 45.25
CA SER A 11 -17.74 -37.35 46.51
C SER A 11 -16.64 -37.06 47.55
N SER A 12 -16.60 -36.00 48.33
CA SER A 12 -17.61 -35.03 48.81
C SER A 12 -16.93 -33.81 49.46
N TYR A 13 -17.67 -32.77 49.61
CA TYR A 13 -17.56 -31.56 50.45
C TYR A 13 -17.02 -31.82 51.88
N GLU A 14 -16.29 -30.83 52.45
CA GLU A 14 -16.72 -30.11 53.65
C GLU A 14 -15.82 -28.93 54.09
N HIS A 15 -16.47 -27.90 54.53
CA HIS A 15 -16.11 -26.70 55.24
C HIS A 15 -15.09 -26.86 56.38
N CYS A 16 -14.21 -25.84 56.59
CA CYS A 16 -14.02 -25.26 57.93
C CYS A 16 -13.44 -23.83 57.87
N ILE A 17 -14.04 -23.00 58.69
CA ILE A 17 -13.88 -21.60 58.98
C ILE A 17 -12.70 -21.39 59.97
N GLY A 18 -11.96 -20.28 59.83
CA GLY A 18 -11.29 -19.73 61.01
C GLY A 18 -9.99 -18.92 60.79
N ARG A 19 -10.10 -17.61 60.72
CA ARG A 19 -9.45 -16.53 61.51
C ARG A 19 -7.95 -16.24 61.41
N ASP A 20 -7.75 -14.93 61.06
CA ASP A 20 -6.82 -13.92 61.60
C ASP A 20 -5.31 -13.92 61.25
N GLN A 21 -4.96 -13.04 60.33
CA GLN A 21 -4.00 -11.90 60.24
C GLN A 21 -2.60 -12.01 60.87
N PRO A 22 -1.60 -11.14 60.48
CA PRO A 22 -1.46 -10.22 59.36
C PRO A 22 -0.16 -10.37 58.52
N SER A 23 -0.08 -9.53 57.46
CA SER A 23 0.91 -9.28 56.42
C SER A 23 2.40 -9.29 56.78
N PRO A 24 3.29 -9.41 55.76
CA PRO A 24 4.00 -8.25 55.29
C PRO A 24 3.97 -8.03 53.76
N ALA A 25 4.23 -6.78 53.43
CA ALA A 25 4.21 -6.13 52.14
C ALA A 25 5.12 -6.78 51.08
N VAL A 26 4.61 -6.87 49.83
CA VAL A 26 5.37 -7.15 48.62
C VAL A 26 5.13 -5.97 47.65
N PRO A 27 6.19 -5.44 47.00
CA PRO A 27 6.11 -4.22 46.20
C PRO A 27 5.36 -4.44 44.86
N GLY A 28 4.67 -3.37 44.45
CA GLY A 28 3.76 -3.34 43.32
C GLY A 28 4.37 -3.72 41.98
N THR A 29 3.64 -4.55 41.28
CA THR A 29 3.77 -4.73 39.82
C THR A 29 3.02 -3.59 39.15
N SER A 30 3.77 -2.87 38.32
CA SER A 30 3.35 -1.74 37.52
C SER A 30 2.17 -2.08 36.58
N HIS A 31 1.01 -1.49 36.85
CA HIS A 31 -0.04 -1.31 35.86
C HIS A 31 0.33 -0.10 34.96
N GLY A 32 1.09 -0.36 33.89
CA GLY A 32 1.62 0.66 33.01
C GLY A 32 1.01 0.67 31.60
N SER A 33 -0.11 -0.01 31.35
CA SER A 33 -0.68 -0.08 29.99
C SER A 33 -2.07 0.56 29.86
N SER A 34 -2.82 0.69 30.95
CA SER A 34 -4.14 1.32 30.95
C SER A 34 -4.06 2.86 31.04
N ASP A 35 -3.10 3.37 31.79
CA ASP A 35 -2.98 4.80 32.06
C ASP A 35 -2.42 5.60 30.87
N LEU A 36 -1.67 4.97 29.98
CA LEU A 36 -1.20 5.60 28.73
C LEU A 36 -2.33 5.80 27.71
N PHE A 37 -3.31 4.90 27.66
CA PHE A 37 -4.47 5.05 26.80
C PHE A 37 -5.43 6.13 27.31
N HIS A 38 -5.65 6.23 28.61
CA HIS A 38 -6.47 7.30 29.21
C HIS A 38 -5.79 8.65 29.08
N ALA A 39 -4.49 8.75 29.33
CA ALA A 39 -3.74 10.00 29.21
C ALA A 39 -3.69 10.51 27.74
N GLN A 40 -3.75 9.61 26.76
CA GLN A 40 -3.81 9.99 25.34
C GLN A 40 -5.21 10.40 24.91
N TYR A 41 -6.25 9.82 25.50
CA TYR A 41 -7.65 10.19 25.29
C TYR A 41 -8.01 11.52 25.98
N ASP A 42 -7.53 11.72 27.19
CA ASP A 42 -7.72 12.96 27.95
C ASP A 42 -6.97 14.15 27.30
N ASN A 43 -5.77 13.94 26.73
CA ASN A 43 -5.08 14.95 25.92
C ASN A 43 -5.82 15.27 24.60
N TYR A 44 -6.66 14.38 24.09
CA TYR A 44 -7.46 14.63 22.88
C TYR A 44 -8.75 15.39 23.19
N VAL A 45 -9.32 15.21 24.39
CA VAL A 45 -10.52 15.93 24.84
C VAL A 45 -10.18 17.34 25.31
N ASP A 46 -9.01 17.55 25.93
CA ASP A 46 -8.53 18.88 26.34
C ASP A 46 -8.07 19.77 25.17
N LEU A 47 -7.95 19.22 23.94
CA LEU A 47 -7.67 19.98 22.71
C LEU A 47 -8.93 20.58 22.06
N ILE A 48 -10.13 20.40 22.66
CA ILE A 48 -11.39 20.99 22.20
C ILE A 48 -11.76 22.13 23.17
N ASP A 49 -10.85 23.09 23.38
CA ASP A 49 -11.16 24.34 24.05
C ASP A 49 -11.48 25.39 22.99
N GLU A 50 -12.71 25.91 22.99
CA GLU A 50 -13.29 26.76 21.92
C GLU A 50 -12.48 28.06 21.67
N ASP A 51 -11.55 28.44 22.55
CA ASP A 51 -10.71 29.63 22.39
C ASP A 51 -9.37 29.37 21.65
N GLN A 52 -8.95 28.10 21.44
CA GLN A 52 -7.73 27.76 20.68
C GLN A 52 -7.99 27.54 19.20
N ASP A 53 -9.23 27.34 18.77
CA ASP A 53 -9.59 27.14 17.37
C ASP A 53 -9.32 28.39 16.50
N ALA A 54 -9.41 29.58 17.05
CA ALA A 54 -9.17 30.82 16.32
C ALA A 54 -7.69 31.02 15.96
N ASP A 55 -6.77 30.71 16.88
CA ASP A 55 -5.33 30.82 16.64
C ASP A 55 -4.81 29.71 15.72
N PHE A 56 -5.38 28.50 15.83
CA PHE A 56 -5.07 27.39 14.96
C PHE A 56 -5.58 27.61 13.53
N LEU A 57 -6.82 28.13 13.39
CA LEU A 57 -7.37 28.52 12.10
C LEU A 57 -6.62 29.70 11.48
N ALA A 58 -6.19 30.68 12.28
CA ALA A 58 -5.37 31.80 11.81
C ALA A 58 -3.97 31.35 11.37
N ALA A 59 -3.37 30.37 12.04
CA ALA A 59 -2.09 29.77 11.64
C ALA A 59 -2.22 28.95 10.33
N ILE A 60 -3.33 28.25 10.14
CA ILE A 60 -3.63 27.55 8.88
C ILE A 60 -3.86 28.56 7.76
N GLU A 61 -4.61 29.65 8.01
CA GLU A 61 -4.91 30.66 7.03
C GLU A 61 -3.65 31.45 6.61
N ALA A 62 -2.77 31.78 7.57
CA ALA A 62 -1.47 32.40 7.31
C ALA A 62 -0.55 31.48 6.49
N SER A 63 -0.53 30.18 6.79
CA SER A 63 0.24 29.18 6.02
C SER A 63 -0.29 28.98 4.60
N LEU A 64 -1.61 29.13 4.40
CA LEU A 64 -2.23 29.05 3.07
C LEU A 64 -2.00 30.33 2.23
N LEU A 65 -1.91 31.50 2.87
CA LEU A 65 -1.61 32.76 2.19
C LEU A 65 -0.16 32.83 1.72
N ASP A 66 0.81 32.32 2.48
CA ASP A 66 2.22 32.25 2.08
C ASP A 66 2.44 31.32 0.87
N GLN A 67 1.60 30.28 0.70
CA GLN A 67 1.64 29.40 -0.47
C GLN A 67 1.02 30.01 -1.73
N GLN A 68 0.14 31.00 -1.62
CA GLN A 68 -0.52 31.63 -2.77
C GLN A 68 0.28 32.73 -3.44
N THR A 69 1.34 33.23 -2.81
CA THR A 69 2.18 34.30 -3.38
C THR A 69 3.37 33.82 -4.21
N ALA A 70 3.59 32.52 -4.31
CA ALA A 70 4.75 31.95 -5.01
C ALA A 70 4.41 30.98 -6.13
N THR A 71 3.42 31.21 -6.99
CA THR A 71 3.43 30.52 -8.31
C THR A 71 2.29 30.98 -9.20
N SER A 72 2.54 31.97 -10.02
CA SER A 72 1.91 32.09 -11.33
C SER A 72 2.94 31.72 -12.40
N SER A 73 2.98 30.47 -12.81
CA SER A 73 3.53 30.06 -14.10
C SER A 73 2.87 28.76 -14.53
N ASN A 74 2.22 28.77 -15.68
CA ASN A 74 1.63 27.65 -16.37
C ASN A 74 2.69 26.58 -16.70
N ALA A 75 2.97 25.67 -15.77
CA ALA A 75 3.64 24.42 -16.05
C ALA A 75 2.55 23.39 -16.39
N SER A 76 2.67 22.68 -17.51
CA SER A 76 1.75 21.61 -17.87
C SER A 76 1.80 20.51 -16.82
N ASP A 77 0.69 19.82 -16.57
CA ASP A 77 0.60 18.71 -15.59
C ASP A 77 1.71 17.66 -15.80
N THR A 78 2.15 17.48 -17.04
CA THR A 78 3.23 16.56 -17.42
C THR A 78 4.60 16.98 -16.87
N ASP A 79 4.91 18.29 -16.84
CA ASP A 79 6.17 18.80 -16.31
C ASP A 79 6.21 18.74 -14.78
N GLN A 80 5.06 18.88 -14.14
CA GLN A 80 4.94 18.75 -12.68
C GLN A 80 5.12 17.31 -12.24
N GLN A 81 4.46 16.36 -12.91
CA GLN A 81 4.62 14.92 -12.66
C GLN A 81 6.07 14.46 -12.88
N ALA A 82 6.75 14.95 -13.91
CA ALA A 82 8.15 14.62 -14.16
C ALA A 82 9.08 15.15 -13.06
N ARG A 83 8.82 16.34 -12.51
CA ARG A 83 9.58 16.91 -11.38
C ARG A 83 9.33 16.16 -10.09
N GLU A 84 8.08 15.76 -9.81
CA GLU A 84 7.71 14.95 -8.64
C GLU A 84 8.37 13.57 -8.70
N ASN A 85 8.37 12.91 -9.85
CA ASN A 85 9.04 11.62 -10.04
C ASN A 85 10.57 11.73 -9.89
N GLN A 86 11.19 12.81 -10.38
CA GLN A 86 12.61 13.07 -10.16
C GLN A 86 12.95 13.28 -8.68
N SER A 87 12.07 13.98 -7.96
CA SER A 87 12.18 14.15 -6.51
C SER A 87 12.04 12.82 -5.76
N LEU A 88 11.06 12.00 -6.13
CA LEU A 88 10.85 10.66 -5.53
C LEU A 88 12.09 9.78 -5.71
N ASN A 89 12.63 9.71 -6.92
CA ASN A 89 13.82 8.90 -7.22
C ASN A 89 15.03 9.34 -6.39
N ALA A 90 15.25 10.65 -6.25
CA ALA A 90 16.35 11.18 -5.44
C ALA A 90 16.18 10.84 -3.95
N ILE A 91 14.96 10.98 -3.40
CA ILE A 91 14.66 10.65 -2.01
C ILE A 91 14.85 9.15 -1.75
N LEU A 92 14.36 8.30 -2.64
CA LEU A 92 14.49 6.84 -2.49
C LEU A 92 15.93 6.36 -2.67
N ALA A 93 16.70 6.97 -3.57
CA ALA A 93 18.11 6.66 -3.74
C ALA A 93 18.92 7.04 -2.49
N SER A 94 18.67 8.21 -1.90
CA SER A 94 19.27 8.62 -0.63
C SER A 94 18.87 7.67 0.49
N PHE A 95 17.58 7.37 0.64
CA PHE A 95 17.08 6.40 1.63
C PHE A 95 17.79 5.04 1.54
N GLN A 96 17.94 4.52 0.33
CA GLN A 96 18.62 3.25 0.09
C GLN A 96 20.09 3.31 0.47
N ALA A 97 20.80 4.34 -0.02
CA ALA A 97 22.23 4.53 0.24
C ALA A 97 22.51 4.73 1.73
N ASP A 98 21.76 5.62 2.39
CA ASP A 98 21.95 5.94 3.80
C ASP A 98 21.64 4.75 4.70
N THR A 99 20.56 4.00 4.38
CA THR A 99 20.19 2.81 5.15
C THR A 99 21.24 1.72 5.03
N PHE A 100 21.72 1.41 3.83
CA PHE A 100 22.76 0.39 3.64
C PHE A 100 24.10 0.82 4.24
N GLN A 101 24.46 2.10 4.16
CA GLN A 101 25.68 2.61 4.76
C GLN A 101 25.68 2.50 6.30
N GLN A 102 24.53 2.65 6.94
CA GLN A 102 24.39 2.54 8.39
C GLN A 102 24.41 1.09 8.89
N HIS A 103 24.26 0.11 8.00
CA HIS A 103 24.16 -1.31 8.35
C HIS A 103 25.29 -2.12 7.69
N PRO A 104 26.38 -2.41 8.42
CA PRO A 104 27.53 -3.18 7.88
C PRO A 104 27.15 -4.55 7.31
N GLU A 105 26.07 -5.14 7.79
CA GLU A 105 25.51 -6.40 7.29
C GLU A 105 24.96 -6.34 5.86
N ALA A 106 24.83 -5.12 5.29
CA ALA A 106 24.39 -4.93 3.91
C ALA A 106 25.38 -5.47 2.86
N ASP A 107 26.63 -5.69 3.25
CA ASP A 107 27.63 -6.33 2.39
C ASP A 107 27.39 -7.85 2.20
N GLU A 108 26.55 -8.45 3.04
CA GLU A 108 26.19 -9.86 2.96
C GLU A 108 24.79 -10.04 2.36
N THR A 109 24.59 -11.08 1.58
CA THR A 109 23.28 -11.44 1.04
C THR A 109 22.51 -12.42 1.93
N VAL A 110 21.19 -12.35 1.93
CA VAL A 110 20.33 -13.33 2.58
C VAL A 110 19.48 -14.07 1.56
N SER A 111 19.56 -15.40 1.55
CA SER A 111 18.74 -16.24 0.66
C SER A 111 17.45 -16.66 1.36
N ILE A 112 16.32 -16.47 0.68
CA ILE A 112 15.00 -16.91 1.14
C ILE A 112 14.33 -17.82 0.11
N ILE A 113 13.60 -18.83 0.62
CA ILE A 113 12.83 -19.75 -0.22
C ILE A 113 11.35 -19.44 0.01
N ILE A 114 10.64 -19.09 -1.06
CA ILE A 114 9.26 -18.63 -1.05
C ILE A 114 8.35 -19.61 -1.80
N SER A 115 7.22 -19.95 -1.21
CA SER A 115 6.18 -20.72 -1.90
C SER A 115 5.21 -19.78 -2.60
N ARG A 116 4.99 -19.95 -3.90
CA ARG A 116 3.98 -19.17 -4.66
C ARG A 116 2.57 -19.31 -4.11
N LYS A 117 2.22 -20.49 -3.56
CA LYS A 117 0.89 -20.75 -2.98
C LYS A 117 0.65 -20.09 -1.64
N SER A 118 1.72 -19.65 -0.96
CA SER A 118 1.66 -19.09 0.39
C SER A 118 2.77 -18.07 0.62
N VAL A 119 2.80 -17.04 -0.24
CA VAL A 119 3.87 -16.01 -0.26
C VAL A 119 4.02 -15.36 1.11
N LEU A 120 2.96 -14.80 1.68
CA LEU A 120 3.02 -14.13 2.98
C LEU A 120 3.48 -15.06 4.10
N GLN A 121 2.94 -16.30 4.19
CA GLN A 121 3.35 -17.25 5.24
C GLN A 121 4.80 -17.69 5.11
N SER A 122 5.27 -17.95 3.89
CA SER A 122 6.67 -18.33 3.67
C SER A 122 7.61 -17.16 3.95
N THR A 123 7.19 -15.93 3.67
CA THR A 123 7.91 -14.71 4.05
C THR A 123 8.04 -14.60 5.58
N LEU A 124 6.93 -14.76 6.32
CA LEU A 124 6.96 -14.70 7.80
C LEU A 124 7.94 -15.72 8.38
N ARG A 125 7.93 -16.96 7.89
CA ARG A 125 8.89 -17.97 8.32
C ARG A 125 10.34 -17.63 7.96
N ALA A 126 10.55 -16.92 6.84
CA ALA A 126 11.89 -16.53 6.42
C ALA A 126 12.46 -15.42 7.31
N ILE A 127 11.65 -14.41 7.64
CA ILE A 127 12.07 -13.27 8.47
C ILE A 127 12.25 -13.62 9.96
N GLU A 128 11.65 -14.73 10.44
CA GLU A 128 11.84 -15.23 11.81
C GLU A 128 13.19 -15.94 12.02
N ARG A 129 13.94 -16.21 10.95
CA ARG A 129 15.24 -16.88 11.07
C ARG A 129 16.27 -15.94 11.71
N LYS A 130 17.11 -16.44 12.59
CA LYS A 130 18.17 -15.66 13.27
C LYS A 130 19.20 -15.06 12.32
N THR A 131 19.34 -15.64 11.13
CA THR A 131 20.29 -15.17 10.09
C THR A 131 19.68 -14.12 9.18
N PHE A 132 18.38 -13.86 9.29
CA PHE A 132 17.67 -12.89 8.46
C PHE A 132 17.92 -11.47 8.99
N SER A 133 18.15 -10.55 8.06
CA SER A 133 18.10 -9.10 8.31
C SER A 133 17.39 -8.41 7.16
N PHE A 134 16.57 -7.41 7.47
CA PHE A 134 15.91 -6.56 6.48
C PHE A 134 16.90 -5.69 5.70
N PHE A 135 18.08 -5.47 6.25
CA PHE A 135 19.12 -4.62 5.68
C PHE A 135 20.08 -5.37 4.74
N LYS A 136 20.00 -6.70 4.69
CA LYS A 136 20.78 -7.50 3.73
C LYS A 136 20.09 -7.54 2.37
N PRO A 137 20.82 -7.40 1.26
CA PRO A 137 20.28 -7.68 -0.07
C PRO A 137 19.71 -9.10 -0.14
N VAL A 138 18.46 -9.22 -0.59
CA VAL A 138 17.75 -10.49 -0.63
C VAL A 138 17.94 -11.20 -1.97
N ILE A 139 18.22 -12.51 -1.90
CA ILE A 139 18.18 -13.45 -3.03
C ILE A 139 16.96 -14.34 -2.84
N VAL A 140 16.08 -14.38 -3.82
CA VAL A 140 14.81 -15.10 -3.76
C VAL A 140 14.85 -16.34 -4.64
N THR A 141 14.43 -17.47 -4.07
CA THR A 141 14.21 -18.71 -4.82
C THR A 141 12.77 -19.17 -4.57
N PHE A 142 12.03 -19.42 -5.63
CA PHE A 142 10.71 -20.03 -5.50
C PHE A 142 10.82 -21.54 -5.28
N ALA A 143 10.07 -22.07 -4.33
CA ALA A 143 10.13 -23.49 -3.98
C ALA A 143 9.74 -24.39 -5.17
N GLY A 144 10.63 -25.29 -5.55
CA GLY A 144 10.45 -26.21 -6.67
C GLY A 144 10.86 -25.64 -8.05
N GLU A 145 11.47 -24.46 -8.10
CA GLU A 145 11.97 -23.85 -9.32
C GLU A 145 13.51 -23.81 -9.31
N GLU A 146 14.12 -24.25 -10.40
CA GLU A 146 15.57 -24.12 -10.63
C GLU A 146 15.83 -22.78 -11.34
N ALA A 147 15.74 -21.69 -10.61
CA ALA A 147 16.02 -20.36 -11.16
C ALA A 147 17.15 -19.71 -10.41
N VAL A 148 18.14 -19.21 -11.17
CA VAL A 148 19.14 -18.28 -10.63
C VAL A 148 18.48 -16.90 -10.55
N ASP A 149 18.57 -16.25 -9.38
CA ASP A 149 18.02 -14.90 -9.20
C ASP A 149 18.91 -13.86 -9.90
N ALA A 150 18.58 -13.56 -11.16
CA ALA A 150 19.13 -12.43 -11.91
C ALA A 150 18.25 -11.16 -11.75
N GLY A 151 17.55 -11.05 -10.62
CA GLY A 151 16.65 -9.94 -10.28
C GLY A 151 15.18 -10.19 -10.61
N GLY A 152 14.84 -11.13 -11.48
CA GLY A 152 13.47 -11.50 -11.82
C GLY A 152 12.68 -12.09 -10.65
N PRO A 153 13.16 -13.16 -10.01
CA PRO A 153 12.52 -13.75 -8.84
C PRO A 153 12.33 -12.78 -7.68
N LYS A 154 13.29 -11.88 -7.44
CA LYS A 154 13.18 -10.84 -6.40
C LYS A 154 12.05 -9.85 -6.72
N ARG A 155 11.97 -9.33 -7.96
CA ARG A 155 10.90 -8.43 -8.38
C ARG A 155 9.53 -9.09 -8.30
N GLU A 156 9.41 -10.32 -8.79
CA GLU A 156 8.18 -11.08 -8.70
C GLU A 156 7.75 -11.33 -7.24
N PHE A 157 8.69 -11.68 -6.38
CA PHE A 157 8.42 -11.88 -4.96
C PHE A 157 7.83 -10.63 -4.32
N PHE A 158 8.44 -9.45 -4.49
CA PHE A 158 7.92 -8.22 -3.89
C PHE A 158 6.58 -7.82 -4.49
N ARG A 159 6.36 -8.00 -5.78
CA ARG A 159 5.06 -7.80 -6.41
C ARG A 159 3.98 -8.68 -5.77
N LEU A 160 4.24 -9.98 -5.64
CA LEU A 160 3.32 -10.93 -5.01
C LEU A 160 3.10 -10.62 -3.52
N LEU A 161 4.14 -10.24 -2.79
CA LEU A 161 4.05 -9.86 -1.38
C LEU A 161 3.19 -8.63 -1.19
N MET A 162 3.36 -7.58 -2.02
CA MET A 162 2.53 -6.38 -1.99
C MET A 162 1.07 -6.69 -2.34
N SER A 163 0.81 -7.60 -3.30
CA SER A 163 -0.55 -8.07 -3.60
C SER A 163 -1.18 -8.78 -2.39
N CYS A 164 -0.44 -9.69 -1.73
CA CYS A 164 -0.91 -10.37 -0.53
C CYS A 164 -1.23 -9.40 0.62
N ILE A 165 -0.45 -8.32 0.77
CA ILE A 165 -0.72 -7.28 1.79
C ILE A 165 -1.99 -6.53 1.43
N ARG A 166 -2.11 -6.04 0.20
CA ARG A 166 -3.27 -5.30 -0.31
C ARG A 166 -4.56 -6.10 -0.21
N GLU A 167 -4.52 -7.40 -0.46
CA GLU A 167 -5.67 -8.32 -0.43
C GLU A 167 -5.94 -8.87 0.98
N SER A 168 -5.13 -8.51 1.97
CA SER A 168 -5.33 -8.96 3.35
C SER A 168 -6.51 -8.26 4.02
N ALA A 169 -7.02 -8.84 5.11
CA ALA A 169 -8.10 -8.25 5.90
C ALA A 169 -7.70 -6.93 6.60
N ALA A 170 -6.43 -6.51 6.55
CA ALA A 170 -5.98 -5.21 7.03
C ALA A 170 -6.47 -4.05 6.14
N PHE A 171 -6.92 -4.35 4.93
CA PHE A 171 -7.46 -3.37 4.00
C PHE A 171 -8.88 -3.73 3.60
N SER A 172 -9.74 -2.73 3.52
CA SER A 172 -11.11 -2.84 3.00
C SER A 172 -11.23 -1.93 1.79
N GLY A 173 -11.32 -2.53 0.61
CA GLY A 173 -11.14 -1.78 -0.64
C GLY A 173 -9.74 -1.19 -0.74
N SER A 174 -9.65 0.11 -0.98
CA SER A 174 -8.40 0.84 -1.12
C SER A 174 -8.01 1.60 0.16
N TRP A 175 -8.44 1.18 1.35
CA TRP A 175 -8.10 1.86 2.60
C TRP A 175 -7.98 0.88 3.76
N PHE A 176 -7.42 1.34 4.89
CA PHE A 176 -7.30 0.53 6.09
C PHE A 176 -8.66 0.08 6.60
N SER A 177 -8.75 -1.17 7.03
CA SER A 177 -9.91 -1.69 7.77
C SER A 177 -9.69 -1.51 9.27
N HIS A 178 -10.74 -1.16 10.00
CA HIS A 178 -10.70 -1.15 11.46
C HIS A 178 -10.85 -2.59 11.98
N ASP A 179 -9.73 -3.23 12.34
CA ASP A 179 -9.69 -4.60 12.87
C ASP A 179 -8.88 -4.69 14.16
N LEU A 180 -9.59 -4.81 15.30
CA LEU A 180 -8.99 -4.88 16.62
C LEU A 180 -8.08 -6.12 16.81
N ASN A 181 -8.35 -7.22 16.11
CA ASN A 181 -7.48 -8.40 16.17
C ASN A 181 -6.16 -8.15 15.44
N HIS A 182 -6.22 -7.48 14.30
CA HIS A 182 -5.01 -7.05 13.58
C HIS A 182 -4.23 -6.01 14.38
N LEU A 183 -4.90 -5.05 15.01
CA LEU A 183 -4.25 -4.07 15.91
C LEU A 183 -3.55 -4.76 17.08
N SER A 184 -4.26 -5.60 17.83
CA SER A 184 -3.70 -6.28 19.00
C SER A 184 -2.55 -7.23 18.66
N SER A 185 -2.55 -7.82 17.47
CA SER A 185 -1.50 -8.71 16.96
C SER A 185 -0.40 -8.00 16.19
N GLN A 186 -0.38 -6.67 16.17
CA GLN A 186 0.63 -5.84 15.50
C GLN A 186 0.76 -6.13 13.99
N LYS A 187 -0.33 -6.51 13.33
CA LYS A 187 -0.32 -6.85 11.89
C LYS A 187 -0.02 -5.64 11.02
N TYR A 188 -0.55 -4.47 11.38
CA TYR A 188 -0.29 -3.24 10.63
C TYR A 188 1.18 -2.85 10.73
N THR A 189 1.81 -2.96 11.91
CA THR A 189 3.26 -2.77 12.09
C THR A 189 4.06 -3.71 11.19
N LEU A 190 3.68 -4.99 11.17
CA LEU A 190 4.34 -5.99 10.31
C LEU A 190 4.22 -5.61 8.82
N TYR A 191 3.03 -5.23 8.37
CA TYR A 191 2.82 -4.86 6.96
C TYR A 191 3.58 -3.59 6.59
N GLY A 192 3.59 -2.58 7.46
CA GLY A 192 4.43 -1.38 7.27
C GLY A 192 5.91 -1.72 7.10
N LYS A 193 6.42 -2.62 7.94
CA LYS A 193 7.80 -3.11 7.86
C LYS A 193 8.10 -3.83 6.54
N LEU A 194 7.19 -4.69 6.09
CA LEU A 194 7.34 -5.40 4.81
C LEU A 194 7.28 -4.47 3.61
N VAL A 195 6.46 -3.41 3.68
CA VAL A 195 6.39 -2.37 2.65
C VAL A 195 7.70 -1.59 2.58
N ALA A 196 8.23 -1.10 3.71
CA ALA A 196 9.51 -0.40 3.75
C ALA A 196 10.66 -1.30 3.26
N TRP A 197 10.63 -2.57 3.63
CA TRP A 197 11.59 -3.55 3.13
C TRP A 197 11.51 -3.73 1.61
N SER A 198 10.30 -3.81 1.04
CA SER A 198 10.12 -3.89 -0.41
C SER A 198 10.75 -2.68 -1.10
N VAL A 199 10.49 -1.47 -0.61
CA VAL A 199 11.04 -0.23 -1.18
C VAL A 199 12.56 -0.18 -1.03
N LEU A 200 13.11 -0.55 0.14
CA LEU A 200 14.56 -0.63 0.36
C LEU A 200 15.24 -1.59 -0.61
N GLN A 201 14.59 -2.67 -1.00
CA GLN A 201 15.10 -3.66 -1.94
C GLN A 201 14.81 -3.32 -3.41
N GLY A 202 14.28 -2.13 -3.72
CA GLY A 202 13.98 -1.65 -5.07
C GLY A 202 12.62 -2.11 -5.62
N GLY A 203 11.68 -2.48 -4.76
CA GLY A 203 10.31 -2.81 -5.15
C GLY A 203 9.45 -1.58 -5.47
N THR A 204 8.29 -1.82 -6.05
CA THR A 204 7.36 -0.78 -6.57
C THR A 204 6.50 -0.10 -5.51
N GLY A 205 6.55 -0.57 -4.25
CA GLY A 205 5.66 -0.12 -3.18
C GLY A 205 4.29 -0.83 -3.18
N PRO A 206 3.44 -0.55 -2.17
CA PRO A 206 2.22 -1.33 -1.95
C PRO A 206 1.08 -0.96 -2.89
N ARG A 207 1.01 0.31 -3.35
CA ARG A 207 -0.08 0.83 -4.21
C ARG A 207 -1.47 0.38 -3.76
N CYS A 208 -1.74 0.52 -2.47
CA CYS A 208 -2.94 -0.02 -1.84
C CYS A 208 -3.88 1.05 -1.30
N LEU A 209 -3.45 2.31 -1.22
CA LEU A 209 -4.25 3.38 -0.64
C LEU A 209 -5.07 4.12 -1.70
N SER A 210 -6.29 4.52 -1.35
CA SER A 210 -7.08 5.45 -2.16
C SER A 210 -6.33 6.78 -2.32
N SER A 211 -6.24 7.30 -3.53
CA SER A 211 -5.63 8.59 -3.80
C SER A 211 -6.35 9.72 -3.05
N GLU A 212 -7.70 9.73 -3.11
CA GLU A 212 -8.49 10.73 -2.42
C GLU A 212 -8.43 10.54 -0.89
N GLY A 213 -8.48 9.30 -0.40
CA GLY A 213 -8.28 8.98 1.01
C GLY A 213 -6.91 9.45 1.52
N TYR A 214 -5.86 9.26 0.75
CA TYR A 214 -4.51 9.74 1.10
C TYR A 214 -4.40 11.26 1.08
N LYS A 215 -5.08 11.95 0.13
CA LYS A 215 -5.19 13.42 0.13
C LYS A 215 -5.93 13.93 1.38
N ILE A 216 -7.04 13.28 1.76
CA ILE A 216 -7.77 13.61 3.00
C ILE A 216 -6.87 13.43 4.21
N TYR A 217 -6.14 12.31 4.30
CA TYR A 217 -5.23 12.03 5.41
C TYR A 217 -4.16 13.11 5.57
N ARG A 218 -3.55 13.58 4.48
CA ARG A 218 -2.51 14.62 4.50
C ARG A 218 -3.06 16.06 4.50
N GLY A 219 -4.39 16.25 4.60
CA GLY A 219 -5.01 17.57 4.61
C GLY A 219 -4.99 18.32 3.27
N ALA A 220 -4.72 17.63 2.16
CA ALA A 220 -4.70 18.23 0.83
C ALA A 220 -6.10 18.38 0.24
N THR A 221 -6.21 19.17 -0.84
CA THR A 221 -7.45 19.28 -1.61
C THR A 221 -7.79 17.96 -2.28
N PHE A 222 -9.05 17.54 -2.20
CA PHE A 222 -9.54 16.27 -2.73
C PHE A 222 -10.89 16.45 -3.44
N ASP A 223 -11.22 15.48 -4.30
CA ASP A 223 -12.52 15.40 -4.94
C ASP A 223 -13.48 14.60 -4.07
N GLN A 224 -14.56 15.26 -3.56
CA GLN A 224 -15.55 14.60 -2.72
C GLN A 224 -16.27 13.45 -3.43
N ALA A 225 -16.57 13.60 -4.73
CA ALA A 225 -17.32 12.57 -5.46
C ALA A 225 -16.47 11.31 -5.63
N LEU A 226 -15.19 11.46 -5.95
CA LEU A 226 -14.25 10.34 -6.04
C LEU A 226 -13.99 9.72 -4.65
N ALA A 227 -13.81 10.56 -3.62
CA ALA A 227 -13.61 10.07 -2.25
C ALA A 227 -14.79 9.25 -1.73
N ILE A 228 -16.03 9.64 -2.05
CA ILE A 228 -17.24 8.87 -1.69
C ILE A 228 -17.19 7.47 -2.35
N GLU A 229 -16.74 7.38 -3.60
CA GLU A 229 -16.67 6.09 -4.29
C GLU A 229 -15.62 5.15 -3.69
N ASP A 230 -14.58 5.68 -3.05
CA ASP A 230 -13.53 4.91 -2.39
C ASP A 230 -13.92 4.41 -0.99
N VAL A 231 -15.04 4.88 -0.40
CA VAL A 231 -15.54 4.39 0.88
C VAL A 231 -15.99 2.93 0.75
N ALA A 232 -15.44 2.04 1.56
CA ALA A 232 -15.75 0.61 1.52
C ALA A 232 -17.06 0.25 2.24
N ASP A 233 -17.41 0.96 3.31
CA ASP A 233 -18.67 0.78 4.04
C ASP A 233 -19.85 1.19 3.16
N VAL A 234 -20.65 0.20 2.77
CA VAL A 234 -21.80 0.39 1.87
C VAL A 234 -22.82 1.35 2.46
N GLN A 235 -23.10 1.25 3.77
CA GLN A 235 -24.08 2.08 4.44
C GLN A 235 -23.63 3.54 4.53
N MET A 236 -22.37 3.77 4.93
CA MET A 236 -21.76 5.09 4.95
C MET A 236 -21.72 5.69 3.53
N LYS A 237 -21.35 4.91 2.53
CA LYS A 237 -21.33 5.34 1.12
C LYS A 237 -22.72 5.79 0.63
N GLU A 238 -23.78 5.05 0.96
CA GLU A 238 -25.15 5.42 0.61
C GLU A 238 -25.58 6.74 1.27
N ILE A 239 -25.26 6.92 2.56
CA ILE A 239 -25.52 8.15 3.29
C ILE A 239 -24.76 9.33 2.67
N LEU A 240 -23.49 9.16 2.39
CA LEU A 240 -22.64 10.18 1.74
C LEU A 240 -23.19 10.58 0.38
N ARG A 241 -23.54 9.60 -0.47
CA ARG A 241 -24.15 9.86 -1.79
C ARG A 241 -25.48 10.58 -1.68
N ALA A 242 -26.36 10.15 -0.75
CA ALA A 242 -27.64 10.78 -0.51
C ALA A 242 -27.45 12.24 -0.04
N THR A 243 -26.58 12.45 0.95
CA THR A 243 -26.27 13.79 1.47
C THR A 243 -25.68 14.70 0.37
N ALA A 244 -24.69 14.22 -0.37
CA ALA A 244 -24.02 15.01 -1.41
C ALA A 244 -24.96 15.42 -2.56
N LYS A 245 -25.97 14.62 -2.88
CA LYS A 245 -26.95 14.88 -3.94
C LYS A 245 -28.04 15.88 -3.58
N CYS A 246 -28.29 16.17 -2.29
CA CYS A 246 -29.36 17.07 -1.88
C CYS A 246 -29.20 18.46 -2.51
N CYS A 247 -30.22 18.94 -3.18
CA CYS A 247 -30.29 20.28 -3.77
C CYS A 247 -31.29 21.17 -3.08
N SER A 248 -32.26 20.59 -2.33
CA SER A 248 -33.31 21.32 -1.61
C SER A 248 -33.28 21.03 -0.10
N LYS A 249 -33.90 21.92 0.67
CA LYS A 249 -34.04 21.75 2.11
C LYS A 249 -34.85 20.49 2.44
N GLU A 250 -35.90 20.23 1.69
CA GLU A 250 -36.82 19.10 1.88
C GLU A 250 -36.09 17.77 1.67
N GLU A 251 -35.19 17.69 0.68
CA GLU A 251 -34.35 16.52 0.44
C GLU A 251 -33.36 16.30 1.60
N PHE A 252 -32.71 17.37 2.07
CA PHE A 252 -31.80 17.30 3.17
C PHE A 252 -32.47 16.92 4.49
N ASP A 253 -33.62 17.51 4.80
CA ASP A 253 -34.46 17.15 5.96
C ASP A 253 -34.92 15.67 5.86
N GLY A 254 -35.18 15.16 4.66
CA GLY A 254 -35.45 13.75 4.40
C GLY A 254 -34.27 12.83 4.73
N VAL A 255 -33.04 13.22 4.37
CA VAL A 255 -31.83 12.48 4.73
C VAL A 255 -31.64 12.49 6.26
N ILE A 256 -31.82 13.64 6.92
CA ILE A 256 -31.71 13.74 8.38
C ILE A 256 -32.74 12.80 9.03
N THR A 257 -34.02 12.87 8.61
CA THR A 257 -35.07 12.03 9.17
C THR A 257 -34.73 10.54 9.08
N LYS A 258 -34.09 10.12 8.00
CA LYS A 258 -33.79 8.72 7.75
C LYS A 258 -32.47 8.24 8.40
N HIS A 259 -31.47 9.11 8.48
CA HIS A 259 -30.09 8.70 8.76
C HIS A 259 -29.41 9.48 9.89
N ALA A 260 -30.13 10.38 10.63
CA ALA A 260 -29.50 11.22 11.64
C ALA A 260 -28.69 10.43 12.68
N ASP A 261 -29.30 9.35 13.23
CA ASP A 261 -28.63 8.53 14.25
C ASP A 261 -27.32 7.90 13.75
N GLN A 262 -27.30 7.47 12.49
CA GLN A 262 -26.13 6.89 11.86
C GLN A 262 -25.05 7.95 11.60
N ILE A 263 -25.44 9.12 11.07
CA ILE A 263 -24.55 10.25 10.85
C ILE A 263 -23.94 10.72 12.17
N ALA A 264 -24.75 10.78 13.24
CA ALA A 264 -24.25 11.13 14.57
C ALA A 264 -23.24 10.10 15.10
N GLN A 265 -23.48 8.80 14.90
CA GLN A 265 -22.55 7.71 15.24
C GLN A 265 -21.27 7.78 14.42
N TYR A 266 -21.32 8.23 13.19
CA TYR A 266 -20.14 8.45 12.34
C TYR A 266 -19.38 9.74 12.66
N GLY A 267 -19.72 10.44 13.78
CA GLY A 267 -18.93 11.55 14.29
C GLY A 267 -19.48 12.95 14.00
N TYR A 268 -20.72 13.07 13.50
CA TYR A 268 -21.38 14.37 13.31
C TYR A 268 -22.66 14.47 14.16
N PRO A 269 -22.56 14.64 15.49
CA PRO A 269 -23.72 14.66 16.40
C PRO A 269 -24.66 15.87 16.16
N ASN A 270 -24.17 16.96 15.58
CA ASN A 270 -24.95 18.16 15.30
C ASN A 270 -25.91 18.02 14.12
N ILE A 271 -26.02 16.84 13.52
CA ILE A 271 -26.88 16.59 12.33
C ILE A 271 -28.34 16.94 12.58
N TYR A 272 -28.87 16.76 13.79
CA TYR A 272 -30.26 17.01 14.13
C TYR A 272 -30.69 18.50 13.97
N THR A 273 -29.72 19.41 14.00
CA THR A 273 -29.96 20.86 13.84
C THR A 273 -29.32 21.42 12.58
N ALA A 274 -28.65 20.56 11.80
CA ALA A 274 -27.95 20.96 10.60
C ALA A 274 -28.89 21.48 9.51
N LYS A 275 -28.38 22.42 8.72
CA LYS A 275 -29.10 23.04 7.60
C LYS A 275 -28.44 22.62 6.29
N LEU A 276 -29.17 22.77 5.17
CA LEU A 276 -28.65 22.46 3.83
C LEU A 276 -27.32 23.16 3.54
N ALA A 277 -27.08 24.36 4.08
CA ALA A 277 -25.81 25.07 3.93
C ALA A 277 -24.60 24.29 4.50
N GLN A 278 -24.83 23.44 5.49
CA GLN A 278 -23.80 22.62 6.15
C GLN A 278 -23.61 21.25 5.47
N LYS A 279 -24.30 21.00 4.35
CA LYS A 279 -24.20 19.74 3.61
C LYS A 279 -22.75 19.31 3.33
N LYS A 280 -21.93 20.26 2.87
CA LYS A 280 -20.52 20.02 2.56
C LYS A 280 -19.74 19.60 3.81
N GLU A 281 -19.96 20.31 4.91
CA GLU A 281 -19.34 20.03 6.21
C GLU A 281 -19.69 18.62 6.72
N VAL A 282 -20.96 18.20 6.61
CA VAL A 282 -21.40 16.84 6.95
C VAL A 282 -20.63 15.80 6.12
N VAL A 283 -20.57 15.99 4.81
CA VAL A 283 -19.84 15.07 3.90
C VAL A 283 -18.36 15.02 4.25
N ASP A 284 -17.71 16.17 4.45
CA ASP A 284 -16.29 16.24 4.80
C ASP A 284 -16.01 15.56 6.15
N CYS A 285 -16.88 15.76 7.15
CA CYS A 285 -16.73 15.11 8.45
C CYS A 285 -16.80 13.57 8.33
N LEU A 286 -17.78 13.04 7.59
CA LEU A 286 -17.93 11.60 7.41
C LEU A 286 -16.76 11.00 6.62
N LEU A 287 -16.25 11.71 5.60
CA LEU A 287 -15.06 11.28 4.86
C LEU A 287 -13.82 11.28 5.75
N ARG A 288 -13.62 12.31 6.58
CA ARG A 288 -12.52 12.34 7.56
C ARG A 288 -12.66 11.23 8.60
N GLN A 289 -13.87 10.94 9.05
CA GLN A 289 -14.09 9.80 9.94
C GLN A 289 -13.65 8.49 9.29
N ASN A 290 -14.01 8.26 8.03
CA ASN A 290 -13.64 7.04 7.31
C ASN A 290 -12.13 6.92 7.04
N PHE A 291 -11.51 8.00 6.55
CA PHE A 291 -10.13 7.95 6.06
C PHE A 291 -9.07 8.35 7.10
N VAL A 292 -9.45 8.97 8.22
CA VAL A 292 -8.50 9.45 9.23
C VAL A 292 -8.85 8.94 10.62
N CYS A 293 -9.97 9.40 11.19
CA CYS A 293 -10.25 9.19 12.60
C CYS A 293 -10.52 7.71 12.93
N GLY A 294 -11.35 7.04 12.10
CA GLY A 294 -11.78 5.67 12.33
C GLY A 294 -10.68 4.61 12.18
N VAL A 295 -9.55 4.97 11.57
CA VAL A 295 -8.43 4.05 11.29
C VAL A 295 -7.08 4.64 11.73
N HIS A 296 -7.11 5.61 12.64
CA HIS A 296 -5.90 6.30 13.08
C HIS A 296 -4.88 5.36 13.72
N ALA A 297 -5.34 4.42 14.53
CA ALA A 297 -4.47 3.46 15.21
C ALA A 297 -3.80 2.50 14.22
N GLU A 298 -4.56 2.03 13.24
CA GLU A 298 -4.09 1.15 12.16
C GLU A 298 -3.02 1.84 11.31
N PHE A 299 -3.32 3.06 10.90
CA PHE A 299 -2.40 3.87 10.13
C PHE A 299 -1.12 4.19 10.92
N SER A 300 -1.25 4.55 12.22
CA SER A 300 -0.11 4.81 13.08
C SER A 300 0.79 3.59 13.22
N GLN A 301 0.22 2.41 13.51
CA GLN A 301 0.99 1.16 13.56
C GLN A 301 1.68 0.84 12.23
N PHE A 302 1.01 1.08 11.11
CA PHE A 302 1.60 0.86 9.79
C PHE A 302 2.80 1.79 9.56
N MET A 303 2.69 3.07 9.90
CA MET A 303 3.79 4.04 9.80
C MET A 303 4.94 3.69 10.76
N GLU A 304 4.65 3.30 12.00
CA GLU A 304 5.65 2.81 12.96
C GLU A 304 6.39 1.59 12.40
N GLY A 305 5.66 0.68 11.75
CA GLY A 305 6.26 -0.46 11.06
C GLY A 305 7.25 -0.03 9.98
N MET A 306 6.89 0.95 9.17
CA MET A 306 7.78 1.51 8.14
C MET A 306 9.02 2.17 8.75
N ASP A 307 8.91 2.81 9.92
CA ASP A 307 10.05 3.42 10.61
C ASP A 307 11.09 2.39 11.09
N THR A 308 10.70 1.15 11.33
CA THR A 308 11.65 0.09 11.73
C THR A 308 12.67 -0.28 10.64
N THR A 309 12.49 0.20 9.41
CA THR A 309 13.38 -0.06 8.28
C THR A 309 13.90 1.26 7.73
N GLY A 310 15.00 1.76 8.30
CA GLY A 310 15.68 2.98 7.86
C GLY A 310 14.86 4.27 8.05
N ASN A 311 13.97 4.32 9.04
CA ASN A 311 13.06 5.46 9.29
C ASN A 311 12.19 5.85 8.08
N PHE A 312 11.79 4.86 7.29
CA PHE A 312 11.06 5.11 6.03
C PHE A 312 9.72 5.82 6.25
N GLY A 313 9.00 5.50 7.32
CA GLY A 313 7.75 6.17 7.67
C GLY A 313 7.92 7.67 7.93
N PHE A 314 9.00 8.08 8.60
CA PHE A 314 9.35 9.49 8.78
C PHE A 314 9.61 10.17 7.43
N ILE A 315 10.39 9.54 6.54
CA ILE A 315 10.64 10.08 5.19
C ILE A 315 9.35 10.28 4.41
N VAL A 316 8.41 9.32 4.50
CA VAL A 316 7.08 9.43 3.89
C VAL A 316 6.28 10.59 4.47
N LYS A 317 6.32 10.81 5.80
CA LYS A 317 5.63 11.93 6.46
C LYS A 317 6.16 13.29 6.02
N GLU A 318 7.47 13.43 5.87
CA GLU A 318 8.10 14.69 5.42
C GLU A 318 7.85 14.98 3.94
N ASN A 319 7.55 13.97 3.12
CA ASN A 319 7.44 14.09 1.67
C ASN A 319 6.11 13.55 1.13
N GLN A 320 5.01 13.73 1.87
CA GLN A 320 3.72 13.06 1.64
C GLN A 320 3.20 13.14 0.19
N SER A 321 3.34 14.29 -0.49
CA SER A 321 2.85 14.47 -1.85
C SER A 321 3.59 13.61 -2.86
N VAL A 322 4.89 13.44 -2.66
CA VAL A 322 5.77 12.68 -3.55
C VAL A 322 5.51 11.18 -3.43
N PHE A 323 5.17 10.72 -2.21
CA PHE A 323 4.90 9.31 -1.95
C PHE A 323 3.51 8.83 -2.40
N ASP A 324 2.65 9.72 -2.90
CA ASP A 324 1.38 9.32 -3.55
C ASP A 324 1.62 8.30 -4.67
N ALA A 325 2.67 8.46 -5.45
CA ALA A 325 3.03 7.59 -6.56
C ALA A 325 3.26 6.11 -6.17
N ILE A 326 3.73 5.82 -4.96
CA ILE A 326 4.01 4.45 -4.50
C ILE A 326 3.02 3.92 -3.46
N LEU A 327 2.26 4.79 -2.80
CA LEU A 327 1.26 4.40 -1.80
C LEU A 327 -0.14 4.31 -2.41
N SER A 328 -0.49 5.19 -3.35
CA SER A 328 -1.80 5.24 -3.96
C SER A 328 -2.05 4.07 -4.91
N SER A 329 -3.27 3.55 -4.87
CA SER A 329 -3.77 2.52 -5.80
C SER A 329 -4.04 3.07 -7.19
N LYS A 330 -4.23 4.40 -7.32
CA LYS A 330 -4.42 5.07 -8.60
C LYS A 330 -3.06 5.31 -9.25
N HIS A 331 -2.84 4.71 -10.38
CA HIS A 331 -1.65 4.93 -11.19
C HIS A 331 -2.06 5.17 -12.64
N ASP A 332 -1.28 5.95 -13.33
CA ASP A 332 -1.48 6.16 -14.75
C ASP A 332 -1.19 4.88 -15.51
N LYS A 333 -2.01 4.60 -16.52
CA LYS A 333 -1.75 3.47 -17.42
C LYS A 333 -0.40 3.65 -18.10
N LEU A 334 0.29 2.56 -18.28
CA LEU A 334 1.55 2.57 -19.01
C LEU A 334 1.27 2.92 -20.48
N THR A 335 1.88 4.00 -20.96
CA THR A 335 1.75 4.41 -22.36
C THR A 335 2.83 3.74 -23.21
N LEU A 336 2.59 3.63 -24.52
CA LEU A 336 3.57 3.14 -25.49
C LEU A 336 4.89 3.92 -25.41
N GLY A 337 4.81 5.25 -25.27
CA GLY A 337 6.00 6.10 -25.13
C GLY A 337 6.81 5.78 -23.89
N ALA A 338 6.13 5.62 -22.72
CA ALA A 338 6.76 5.26 -21.46
C ALA A 338 7.37 3.85 -21.54
N PHE A 339 6.63 2.87 -22.10
CA PHE A 339 7.13 1.51 -22.28
C PHE A 339 8.36 1.48 -23.20
N SER A 340 8.34 2.19 -24.32
CA SER A 340 9.44 2.23 -25.31
C SER A 340 10.71 2.89 -24.74
N SER A 341 10.58 3.75 -23.73
CA SER A 341 11.73 4.35 -23.03
C SER A 341 12.47 3.38 -22.12
N LEU A 342 11.89 2.21 -21.81
CA LEU A 342 12.47 1.23 -20.89
C LEU A 342 13.51 0.30 -21.54
N TYR A 343 13.61 0.29 -22.86
CA TYR A 343 14.53 -0.65 -23.56
C TYR A 343 15.25 0.04 -24.72
N GLU A 344 16.40 -0.53 -25.06
CA GLU A 344 17.16 -0.19 -26.26
C GLU A 344 17.22 -1.41 -27.18
N LEU A 345 17.12 -1.14 -28.49
CA LEU A 345 17.20 -2.17 -29.52
C LEU A 345 18.64 -2.33 -29.98
N ASP A 346 19.29 -3.40 -29.55
CA ASP A 346 20.61 -3.77 -30.04
C ASP A 346 20.45 -4.50 -31.39
N ARG A 347 20.99 -3.92 -32.44
CA ARG A 347 20.81 -4.37 -33.83
C ARG A 347 22.15 -4.79 -34.41
N SER A 348 22.16 -5.89 -35.16
CA SER A 348 23.33 -6.31 -35.93
C SER A 348 23.77 -5.25 -36.95
N GLU A 349 25.00 -5.30 -37.39
CA GLU A 349 25.59 -4.38 -38.38
C GLU A 349 24.74 -4.37 -39.69
N LYS A 350 24.68 -3.20 -40.33
CA LYS A 350 23.99 -3.03 -41.60
C LYS A 350 24.64 -3.92 -42.67
N GLY A 351 23.84 -4.71 -43.37
CA GLY A 351 24.29 -5.66 -44.39
C GLY A 351 24.51 -7.07 -43.88
N SER A 352 24.37 -7.33 -42.59
CA SER A 352 24.36 -8.68 -42.03
C SER A 352 23.07 -9.43 -42.39
N ASN A 353 23.17 -10.74 -42.62
CA ASN A 353 22.00 -11.61 -42.84
C ASN A 353 21.01 -11.62 -41.68
N ASN A 354 21.48 -11.32 -40.46
CA ASN A 354 20.63 -11.25 -39.28
C ASN A 354 19.80 -9.97 -39.25
N ARG A 355 20.33 -8.86 -39.79
CA ARG A 355 19.69 -7.55 -39.75
C ARG A 355 18.27 -7.56 -40.33
N SER A 356 18.05 -8.18 -41.49
CA SER A 356 16.72 -8.26 -42.10
C SER A 356 15.72 -9.03 -41.24
N ARG A 357 16.16 -10.06 -40.52
CA ARG A 357 15.31 -10.84 -39.61
C ARG A 357 15.00 -10.03 -38.35
N GLU A 358 15.98 -9.32 -37.82
CA GLU A 358 15.84 -8.43 -36.65
C GLU A 358 14.84 -7.32 -36.99
N ASP A 359 14.98 -6.65 -38.12
CA ASP A 359 14.08 -5.58 -38.55
C ASP A 359 12.62 -6.08 -38.70
N SER A 360 12.42 -7.31 -39.25
CA SER A 360 11.08 -7.93 -39.31
C SER A 360 10.52 -8.23 -37.90
N THR A 361 11.34 -8.72 -36.99
CA THR A 361 10.93 -9.03 -35.62
C THR A 361 10.59 -7.76 -34.84
N ILE A 362 11.39 -6.71 -35.00
CA ILE A 362 11.14 -5.39 -34.39
C ILE A 362 9.82 -4.82 -34.90
N TYR A 363 9.57 -4.89 -36.21
CA TYR A 363 8.31 -4.43 -36.79
C TYR A 363 7.08 -5.15 -36.19
N CYS A 364 7.16 -6.48 -36.06
CA CYS A 364 6.08 -7.24 -35.39
C CYS A 364 5.91 -6.87 -33.92
N PHE A 365 7.01 -6.60 -33.22
CA PHE A 365 6.97 -6.16 -31.82
C PHE A 365 6.36 -4.76 -31.67
N GLU A 366 6.71 -3.83 -32.53
CA GLU A 366 6.12 -2.48 -32.55
C GLU A 366 4.62 -2.51 -32.86
N LEU A 367 4.16 -3.42 -33.77
CA LEU A 367 2.74 -3.64 -34.00
C LEU A 367 2.03 -4.19 -32.75
N LEU A 368 2.62 -5.19 -32.10
CA LEU A 368 2.07 -5.73 -30.85
C LEU A 368 1.95 -4.65 -29.76
N LEU A 369 2.95 -3.80 -29.60
CA LEU A 369 2.90 -2.71 -28.62
C LEU A 369 1.75 -1.73 -28.93
N LYS A 370 1.50 -1.46 -30.20
CA LYS A 370 0.40 -0.60 -30.65
C LYS A 370 -0.95 -1.27 -30.37
N ASP A 371 -1.12 -2.55 -30.72
CA ASP A 371 -2.35 -3.30 -30.46
C ASP A 371 -2.66 -3.37 -28.95
N LEU A 372 -1.62 -3.49 -28.10
CA LEU A 372 -1.76 -3.44 -26.63
C LEU A 372 -2.23 -2.07 -26.13
N GLU A 373 -1.70 -0.97 -26.68
CA GLU A 373 -2.11 0.40 -26.30
C GLU A 373 -3.55 0.68 -26.76
N GLU A 374 -3.93 0.26 -27.98
CA GLU A 374 -5.26 0.44 -28.55
C GLU A 374 -6.30 -0.52 -27.93
N GLY A 375 -5.87 -1.56 -27.18
CA GLY A 375 -6.75 -2.55 -26.55
C GLY A 375 -7.26 -3.62 -27.52
N GLU A 376 -6.60 -3.79 -28.67
CA GLU A 376 -6.95 -4.77 -29.71
C GLU A 376 -6.35 -6.18 -29.47
N ALA A 377 -5.53 -6.34 -28.42
CA ALA A 377 -4.80 -7.55 -28.09
C ALA A 377 -5.54 -8.46 -27.08
N ASP A 378 -6.77 -8.88 -27.35
CA ASP A 378 -7.56 -9.85 -26.53
C ASP A 378 -7.60 -9.52 -25.02
N GLY A 379 -7.63 -8.24 -24.68
CA GLY A 379 -7.69 -7.75 -23.30
C GLY A 379 -6.35 -7.83 -22.54
N LEU A 380 -5.25 -8.06 -23.22
CA LEU A 380 -3.89 -7.87 -22.69
C LEU A 380 -3.53 -6.37 -22.70
N THR A 381 -2.65 -5.98 -21.78
CA THR A 381 -2.20 -4.61 -21.59
C THR A 381 -0.68 -4.49 -21.67
N LEU A 382 -0.18 -3.26 -21.77
CA LEU A 382 1.27 -2.99 -21.69
C LEU A 382 1.84 -3.39 -20.32
N GLU A 383 1.04 -3.29 -19.25
CA GLU A 383 1.41 -3.75 -17.91
C GLU A 383 1.56 -5.28 -17.86
N ASP A 384 0.68 -6.04 -18.53
CA ASP A 384 0.82 -7.50 -18.64
C ASP A 384 2.11 -7.90 -19.37
N LEU A 385 2.45 -7.15 -20.43
CA LEU A 385 3.72 -7.35 -21.12
C LEU A 385 4.91 -7.00 -20.23
N LEU A 386 4.83 -5.91 -19.45
CA LEU A 386 5.87 -5.53 -18.51
C LEU A 386 6.07 -6.62 -17.45
N VAL A 387 4.98 -7.16 -16.87
CA VAL A 387 5.05 -8.30 -15.93
C VAL A 387 5.70 -9.52 -16.60
N PHE A 388 5.35 -9.82 -17.84
CA PHE A 388 5.95 -10.95 -18.56
C PHE A 388 7.46 -10.80 -18.69
N ILE A 389 7.94 -9.62 -19.06
CA ILE A 389 9.37 -9.37 -19.33
C ILE A 389 10.16 -9.17 -18.04
N THR A 390 9.66 -8.34 -17.12
CA THR A 390 10.43 -7.86 -15.96
C THR A 390 10.03 -8.49 -14.64
N ARG A 391 8.87 -9.17 -14.59
CA ARG A 391 8.21 -9.66 -13.37
C ARG A 391 7.72 -8.55 -12.43
N ALA A 392 7.71 -7.31 -12.88
CA ALA A 392 7.14 -6.16 -12.17
C ALA A 392 5.85 -5.68 -12.87
N ASP A 393 4.82 -5.32 -12.10
CA ASP A 393 3.54 -4.78 -12.61
C ASP A 393 3.58 -3.28 -12.91
N SER A 394 4.70 -2.66 -12.63
CA SER A 394 4.95 -1.25 -12.90
C SER A 394 6.44 -0.96 -12.88
N VAL A 395 6.81 0.18 -13.44
CA VAL A 395 8.20 0.64 -13.40
C VAL A 395 8.56 0.96 -11.95
N PRO A 396 9.60 0.35 -11.36
CA PRO A 396 10.06 0.72 -10.03
C PRO A 396 10.45 2.19 -10.00
N PRO A 397 10.24 2.91 -8.89
CA PRO A 397 10.62 4.32 -8.79
C PRO A 397 12.11 4.59 -9.06
N LEU A 398 12.98 3.66 -8.71
CA LEU A 398 14.43 3.72 -8.99
C LEU A 398 14.81 3.17 -10.38
N GLY A 399 13.82 2.88 -11.21
CA GLY A 399 14.02 2.23 -12.50
C GLY A 399 14.41 0.75 -12.36
N PHE A 400 14.61 0.10 -13.47
CA PHE A 400 15.18 -1.24 -13.50
C PHE A 400 16.72 -1.12 -13.40
N GLN A 401 17.30 -1.59 -12.31
CA GLN A 401 18.74 -1.44 -12.01
C GLN A 401 19.65 -2.14 -13.03
N GLN A 402 19.11 -2.98 -13.90
CA GLN A 402 19.83 -3.67 -14.97
C GLN A 402 18.97 -3.67 -16.25
N LEU A 403 19.17 -2.69 -17.11
CA LEU A 403 18.64 -2.67 -18.49
C LEU A 403 19.07 -3.91 -19.30
N THR A 404 20.19 -4.55 -18.91
CA THR A 404 20.69 -5.78 -19.51
C THR A 404 19.71 -6.95 -19.43
N ASP A 405 18.89 -7.03 -18.39
CA ASP A 405 17.91 -8.12 -18.25
C ASP A 405 16.76 -7.99 -19.25
N PHE A 406 16.32 -6.76 -19.55
CA PHE A 406 15.30 -6.50 -20.55
C PHE A 406 15.80 -6.83 -21.96
N CYS A 407 17.01 -6.38 -22.29
CA CYS A 407 17.67 -6.71 -23.56
C CYS A 407 17.94 -8.21 -23.72
N ALA A 408 18.30 -8.91 -22.62
CA ALA A 408 18.55 -10.35 -22.66
C ALA A 408 17.29 -11.16 -22.97
N VAL A 409 16.14 -10.77 -22.42
CA VAL A 409 14.85 -11.43 -22.71
C VAL A 409 14.45 -11.23 -24.16
N LEU A 410 14.57 -10.04 -24.72
CA LEU A 410 14.33 -9.80 -26.14
C LEU A 410 15.32 -10.55 -27.03
N ARG A 411 16.60 -10.57 -26.69
CA ARG A 411 17.65 -11.34 -27.43
C ARG A 411 17.36 -12.84 -27.46
N LEU A 412 16.91 -13.42 -26.36
CA LEU A 412 16.55 -14.85 -26.30
C LEU A 412 15.38 -15.20 -27.22
N HIS A 413 14.42 -14.29 -27.41
CA HIS A 413 13.26 -14.48 -28.31
C HIS A 413 13.60 -14.22 -29.78
N TRP A 414 14.64 -13.44 -30.08
CA TRP A 414 15.06 -13.14 -31.46
C TRP A 414 15.66 -14.33 -32.23
N LYS A 415 16.00 -15.39 -31.55
CA LYS A 415 16.40 -16.65 -32.19
C LYS A 415 15.23 -17.45 -32.76
N CYS A 416 14.00 -17.03 -32.45
CA CYS A 416 12.79 -17.66 -32.98
C CYS A 416 12.30 -16.94 -34.24
N PRO A 417 11.79 -17.64 -35.27
CA PRO A 417 11.20 -17.03 -36.45
C PRO A 417 9.93 -16.24 -36.06
N PRO A 418 9.58 -15.16 -36.82
CA PRO A 418 8.46 -14.24 -36.45
C PRO A 418 7.13 -14.94 -36.18
N SER A 419 6.82 -16.04 -36.93
CA SER A 419 5.62 -16.84 -36.75
C SER A 419 5.56 -17.62 -35.43
N SER A 420 6.69 -17.86 -34.78
CA SER A 420 6.75 -18.56 -33.47
C SER A 420 6.75 -17.63 -32.29
N LEU A 421 7.02 -16.35 -32.50
CA LEU A 421 6.98 -15.33 -31.42
C LEU A 421 5.53 -15.15 -30.92
N VAL A 422 4.58 -15.02 -31.80
CA VAL A 422 3.14 -14.89 -31.48
C VAL A 422 2.59 -16.17 -30.84
N ILE A 423 3.00 -17.35 -31.34
CA ILE A 423 2.54 -18.65 -30.85
C ILE A 423 3.11 -18.99 -29.48
N ASN A 424 4.37 -18.60 -29.17
CA ASN A 424 4.98 -18.86 -27.86
C ASN A 424 4.60 -17.83 -26.78
N MET A 425 4.15 -16.64 -27.14
CA MET A 425 3.61 -15.66 -26.18
C MET A 425 2.19 -16.03 -25.72
N CYS A 426 1.31 -16.51 -26.61
CA CYS A 426 -0.07 -16.86 -26.30
C CYS A 426 -0.24 -17.95 -25.21
N PRO A 427 0.50 -19.07 -25.17
CA PRO A 427 0.32 -20.10 -24.15
C PRO A 427 0.76 -19.63 -22.74
N ASN A 428 1.77 -18.78 -22.66
CA ASN A 428 2.28 -18.29 -21.37
C ASN A 428 1.44 -17.12 -20.82
N PHE A 429 0.81 -16.33 -21.66
CA PHE A 429 -0.16 -15.32 -21.23
C PHE A 429 -1.45 -15.91 -20.68
N ALA A 430 -1.89 -17.07 -21.19
CA ALA A 430 -3.06 -17.78 -20.65
C ALA A 430 -2.82 -18.31 -19.22
N PHE A 431 -1.56 -18.61 -18.85
CA PHE A 431 -1.19 -19.04 -17.49
C PHE A 431 -1.12 -17.88 -16.48
N ALA A 432 -0.89 -16.64 -16.94
CA ALA A 432 -0.86 -15.47 -16.06
C ALA A 432 -2.25 -15.00 -15.58
N LYS A 433 -3.34 -15.42 -16.27
CA LYS A 433 -4.73 -15.14 -15.87
C LYS A 433 -5.33 -16.17 -14.92
N GLY A 434 -4.63 -17.25 -14.62
CA GLY A 434 -5.13 -18.39 -13.83
C GLY A 434 -4.37 -18.66 -12.52
N CYS A 435 -3.51 -17.74 -12.06
CA CYS A 435 -2.82 -17.85 -10.76
C CYS A 435 -3.12 -16.63 -9.89
#